data_5d18fabfd413db2e3c3b2ffa895d22bf
#
_entry.id   5d18fabfd413db2e3c3b2ffa895d22bf
#
_cell.length_a   1.000
_cell.length_b   1.000
_cell.length_c   1.000
_cell.angle_alpha   90.00
_cell.angle_beta   90.00
_cell.angle_gamma   90.00
#
_symmetry.space_group_name_H-M   'P 1'
#
loop_
_entity.id
_entity.type
_entity.pdbx_description
1 polymer ?
#
loop_
_entity_poly.entity_id
_entity_poly.type
_entity_poly.pdbx_seq_one_letter_code
_entity_poly.pdbx_strand_id
1 'polypeptide(L)'
;METIKKETEMGAIKKRRKNDFGNSIGTKIFIVLMLAYPILQFLVFWVYINVDTISLTFSRFDVTTGKYVFWGMERYAKIFHNMILGENVADRTMFINSFRAIVINFIILPLAVVTAYAFYKKVPGEKIFRVLFYLPSMISLVVLTMVFRNMFSADFGPIAYILNKITGQDVSYLSLGNDYLWNIIYLFCIWAGLGSNVILMCGAMQRIPEEVVESAMLDGVGFWRELFNFTIPLIMPTIGVFALTAVMSVSSFVMQPMLLALSGGEQNKYMTVGWYIFEAVQGSDDSIIQSAATGVVFSTINMPLVLIAKIVIDKLTPDVSY
;
A
#
# COMPACT_ATOMS: atom_id res chain seq x y z
N MET A 1 -33.69 8.71 49.98
CA MET A 1 -32.92 7.56 50.43
C MET A 1 -33.17 6.31 49.56
N GLU A 2 -34.38 6.08 49.10
CA GLU A 2 -34.75 4.95 48.22
C GLU A 2 -34.17 5.01 46.80
N THR A 3 -34.03 6.18 46.24
CA THR A 3 -33.48 6.39 44.88
C THR A 3 -31.99 6.01 44.80
N ILE A 4 -31.20 6.36 45.80
CA ILE A 4 -29.77 6.05 45.86
C ILE A 4 -29.54 4.53 46.04
N LYS A 5 -30.46 3.86 46.78
CA LYS A 5 -30.41 2.39 46.96
C LYS A 5 -30.70 1.65 45.66
N LYS A 6 -31.66 2.15 44.83
CA LYS A 6 -31.98 1.58 43.50
C LYS A 6 -30.86 1.77 42.47
N GLU A 7 -30.16 2.89 42.48
CA GLU A 7 -29.02 3.12 41.58
C GLU A 7 -27.81 2.24 41.95
N THR A 8 -27.58 2.05 43.27
CA THR A 8 -26.50 1.16 43.74
C THR A 8 -26.80 -0.31 43.42
N GLU A 9 -28.05 -0.74 43.57
CA GLU A 9 -28.47 -2.10 43.17
C GLU A 9 -28.41 -2.31 41.65
N MET A 10 -28.86 -1.35 40.85
CA MET A 10 -28.74 -1.41 39.38
C MET A 10 -27.28 -1.43 38.93
N GLY A 11 -26.40 -0.66 39.57
CA GLY A 11 -24.96 -0.68 39.30
C GLY A 11 -24.31 -2.02 39.64
N ALA A 12 -24.70 -2.62 40.76
CA ALA A 12 -24.23 -3.94 41.18
C ALA A 12 -24.72 -5.06 40.26
N ILE A 13 -25.99 -4.99 39.79
CA ILE A 13 -26.57 -5.96 38.87
C ILE A 13 -25.88 -5.83 37.46
N LYS A 14 -25.61 -4.62 37.00
CA LYS A 14 -24.90 -4.37 35.74
C LYS A 14 -23.45 -4.88 35.79
N LYS A 15 -22.76 -4.71 36.94
CA LYS A 15 -21.39 -5.16 37.13
C LYS A 15 -21.33 -6.71 37.29
N ARG A 16 -22.31 -7.32 37.92
CA ARG A 16 -22.44 -8.81 38.04
C ARG A 16 -22.73 -9.44 36.67
N ARG A 17 -23.67 -8.88 35.88
CA ARG A 17 -23.97 -9.35 34.52
C ARG A 17 -22.77 -9.27 33.59
N LYS A 18 -21.93 -8.21 33.70
CA LYS A 18 -20.72 -8.04 32.89
C LYS A 18 -19.62 -9.06 33.20
N ASN A 19 -19.53 -9.47 34.49
CA ASN A 19 -18.57 -10.48 34.92
C ASN A 19 -19.03 -11.94 34.65
N ASP A 20 -20.34 -12.20 34.67
CA ASP A 20 -20.88 -13.54 34.40
C ASP A 20 -20.82 -13.90 32.90
N PHE A 21 -20.97 -12.91 32.00
CA PHE A 21 -20.86 -13.16 30.56
C PHE A 21 -19.45 -13.59 30.13
N GLY A 22 -18.40 -13.08 30.79
CA GLY A 22 -17.00 -13.44 30.49
C GLY A 22 -16.53 -14.76 31.13
N ASN A 23 -17.21 -15.25 32.17
CA ASN A 23 -16.75 -16.40 32.98
C ASN A 23 -17.56 -17.69 32.76
N SER A 24 -18.66 -17.65 32.04
CA SER A 24 -19.43 -18.84 31.69
C SER A 24 -18.59 -19.80 30.84
N ILE A 25 -18.59 -21.09 31.19
CA ILE A 25 -17.93 -22.15 30.41
C ILE A 25 -18.39 -22.13 28.95
N GLY A 26 -19.68 -21.88 28.67
CA GLY A 26 -20.23 -21.75 27.34
C GLY A 26 -19.62 -20.57 26.54
N THR A 27 -19.39 -19.44 27.20
CA THR A 27 -18.74 -18.28 26.56
C THR A 27 -17.27 -18.56 26.20
N LYS A 28 -16.56 -19.27 27.11
CA LYS A 28 -15.16 -19.68 26.86
C LYS A 28 -15.06 -20.66 25.68
N ILE A 29 -15.95 -21.66 25.64
CA ILE A 29 -16.03 -22.62 24.54
C ILE A 29 -16.36 -21.90 23.24
N PHE A 30 -17.33 -20.99 23.23
CA PHE A 30 -17.67 -20.20 22.07
C PHE A 30 -16.48 -19.37 21.55
N ILE A 31 -15.75 -18.68 22.44
CA ILE A 31 -14.55 -17.90 22.09
C ILE A 31 -13.47 -18.80 21.49
N VAL A 32 -13.22 -19.96 22.13
CA VAL A 32 -12.22 -20.91 21.63
C VAL A 32 -12.58 -21.44 20.26
N LEU A 33 -13.84 -21.82 20.03
CA LEU A 33 -14.32 -22.30 18.73
C LEU A 33 -14.23 -21.20 17.64
N MET A 34 -14.60 -19.96 17.98
CA MET A 34 -14.52 -18.84 17.05
C MET A 34 -13.07 -18.48 16.68
N LEU A 35 -12.14 -18.59 17.65
CA LEU A 35 -10.72 -18.29 17.41
C LEU A 35 -9.94 -19.48 16.87
N ALA A 36 -10.42 -20.71 17.02
CA ALA A 36 -9.71 -21.91 16.58
C ALA A 36 -9.42 -21.89 15.07
N TYR A 37 -10.40 -21.54 14.25
CA TYR A 37 -10.22 -21.47 12.80
C TYR A 37 -9.19 -20.41 12.35
N PRO A 38 -9.29 -19.12 12.75
CA PRO A 38 -8.29 -18.11 12.42
C PRO A 38 -6.88 -18.46 12.93
N ILE A 39 -6.77 -19.00 14.16
CA ILE A 39 -5.48 -19.39 14.73
C ILE A 39 -4.88 -20.55 13.94
N LEU A 40 -5.66 -21.58 13.62
CA LEU A 40 -5.20 -22.72 12.85
C LEU A 40 -4.78 -22.28 11.43
N GLN A 41 -5.58 -21.43 10.79
CA GLN A 41 -5.24 -20.85 9.49
C GLN A 41 -3.92 -20.05 9.57
N PHE A 42 -3.75 -19.22 10.58
CA PHE A 42 -2.50 -18.48 10.80
C PHE A 42 -1.31 -19.40 10.99
N LEU A 43 -1.44 -20.44 11.82
CA LEU A 43 -0.33 -21.37 12.09
C LEU A 43 0.05 -22.17 10.84
N VAL A 44 -0.91 -22.62 10.05
CA VAL A 44 -0.64 -23.44 8.85
C VAL A 44 -0.18 -22.56 7.69
N PHE A 45 -0.94 -21.54 7.33
CA PHE A 45 -0.68 -20.79 6.10
C PHE A 45 0.32 -19.64 6.29
N TRP A 46 0.51 -19.17 7.53
CA TRP A 46 1.47 -18.10 7.74
C TRP A 46 2.76 -18.61 8.41
N VAL A 47 2.67 -19.28 9.53
CA VAL A 47 3.87 -19.72 10.26
C VAL A 47 4.57 -20.86 9.53
N TYR A 48 3.86 -21.96 9.25
CA TYR A 48 4.48 -23.16 8.65
C TYR A 48 5.05 -22.85 7.26
N ILE A 49 4.28 -22.20 6.37
CA ILE A 49 4.74 -21.90 5.00
C ILE A 49 5.93 -20.93 5.00
N ASN A 50 5.90 -19.89 5.86
CA ASN A 50 7.05 -18.97 5.93
C ASN A 50 8.30 -19.63 6.48
N VAL A 51 8.18 -20.47 7.51
CA VAL A 51 9.33 -21.24 8.07
C VAL A 51 9.90 -22.19 7.01
N ASP A 52 9.04 -22.89 6.28
CA ASP A 52 9.46 -23.81 5.21
C ASP A 52 10.14 -23.04 4.08
N THR A 53 9.54 -21.95 3.59
CA THR A 53 10.12 -21.08 2.55
C THR A 53 11.48 -20.54 2.99
N ILE A 54 11.60 -20.02 4.21
CA ILE A 54 12.88 -19.52 4.74
C ILE A 54 13.90 -20.65 4.82
N SER A 55 13.51 -21.86 5.25
CA SER A 55 14.43 -23.01 5.33
C SER A 55 14.95 -23.39 3.96
N LEU A 56 14.10 -23.39 2.92
CA LEU A 56 14.49 -23.67 1.54
C LEU A 56 15.50 -22.65 1.00
N THR A 57 15.48 -21.41 1.43
CA THR A 57 16.42 -20.38 0.95
C THR A 57 17.87 -20.65 1.36
N PHE A 58 18.11 -21.46 2.41
CA PHE A 58 19.42 -21.94 2.81
C PHE A 58 19.89 -23.15 2.01
N SER A 59 19.06 -23.66 1.09
CA SER A 59 19.34 -24.85 0.30
C SER A 59 19.60 -24.48 -1.17
N ARG A 60 20.32 -25.35 -1.87
CA ARG A 60 20.52 -25.30 -3.32
C ARG A 60 19.99 -26.60 -3.92
N PHE A 61 19.30 -26.49 -5.04
CA PHE A 61 18.91 -27.65 -5.80
C PHE A 61 20.15 -28.22 -6.55
N ASP A 62 20.53 -29.42 -6.23
CA ASP A 62 21.60 -30.13 -6.92
C ASP A 62 21.01 -30.95 -8.07
N VAL A 63 21.29 -30.53 -9.29
CA VAL A 63 20.79 -31.14 -10.53
C VAL A 63 21.30 -32.58 -10.70
N THR A 64 22.48 -32.91 -10.14
CA THR A 64 23.08 -34.23 -10.25
C THR A 64 22.42 -35.26 -9.34
N THR A 65 22.02 -34.86 -8.15
CA THR A 65 21.39 -35.74 -7.16
C THR A 65 19.86 -35.60 -7.12
N GLY A 66 19.28 -34.56 -7.75
CA GLY A 66 17.84 -34.25 -7.72
C GLY A 66 17.34 -33.87 -6.33
N LYS A 67 18.21 -33.43 -5.41
CA LYS A 67 17.90 -33.14 -4.01
C LYS A 67 18.32 -31.72 -3.61
N TYR A 68 17.64 -31.18 -2.63
CA TYR A 68 18.06 -29.92 -1.98
C TYR A 68 19.22 -30.20 -1.01
N VAL A 69 20.35 -29.51 -1.22
CA VAL A 69 21.53 -29.58 -0.37
C VAL A 69 21.70 -28.27 0.37
N PHE A 70 22.04 -28.32 1.65
CA PHE A 70 22.27 -27.12 2.47
C PHE A 70 23.46 -26.31 1.91
N TRP A 71 23.23 -25.04 1.59
CA TRP A 71 24.21 -24.11 1.02
C TRP A 71 24.63 -22.97 1.96
N GLY A 72 23.96 -22.82 3.10
CA GLY A 72 24.27 -21.81 4.11
C GLY A 72 23.87 -20.38 3.72
N MET A 73 24.66 -19.41 4.18
CA MET A 73 24.37 -17.96 4.05
C MET A 73 24.95 -17.33 2.78
N GLU A 74 25.66 -18.06 1.95
CA GLU A 74 26.38 -17.53 0.79
C GLU A 74 25.44 -16.85 -0.21
N ARG A 75 24.25 -17.45 -0.43
CA ARG A 75 23.20 -16.86 -1.29
C ARG A 75 22.77 -15.48 -0.81
N TYR A 76 22.54 -15.34 0.49
CA TYR A 76 22.14 -14.07 1.08
C TYR A 76 23.21 -12.99 0.95
N ALA A 77 24.46 -13.34 1.23
CA ALA A 77 25.60 -12.43 1.08
C ALA A 77 25.73 -11.94 -0.37
N LYS A 78 25.56 -12.82 -1.34
CA LYS A 78 25.62 -12.49 -2.77
C LYS A 78 24.46 -11.57 -3.18
N ILE A 79 23.22 -11.87 -2.76
CA ILE A 79 22.06 -11.02 -3.06
C ILE A 79 22.25 -9.63 -2.44
N PHE A 80 22.61 -9.57 -1.17
CA PHE A 80 22.84 -8.30 -0.48
C PHE A 80 23.93 -7.46 -1.14
N HIS A 81 25.05 -8.09 -1.49
CA HIS A 81 26.14 -7.44 -2.21
C HIS A 81 25.69 -6.87 -3.55
N ASN A 82 24.97 -7.66 -4.35
CA ASN A 82 24.47 -7.24 -5.67
C ASN A 82 23.45 -6.09 -5.57
N MET A 83 22.52 -6.15 -4.60
CA MET A 83 21.48 -5.14 -4.42
C MET A 83 22.03 -3.80 -3.92
N ILE A 84 23.03 -3.81 -3.04
CA ILE A 84 23.52 -2.59 -2.39
C ILE A 84 24.80 -2.08 -3.03
N LEU A 85 25.80 -2.95 -3.25
CA LEU A 85 27.11 -2.55 -3.77
C LEU A 85 27.18 -2.56 -5.30
N GLY A 86 26.23 -3.23 -5.97
CA GLY A 86 25.90 -2.94 -7.35
C GLY A 86 26.87 -3.47 -8.41
N GLU A 87 27.47 -4.65 -8.25
CA GLU A 87 28.18 -5.30 -9.35
C GLU A 87 27.22 -5.68 -10.49
N ASN A 88 25.96 -6.02 -10.16
CA ASN A 88 24.93 -6.26 -11.14
C ASN A 88 23.98 -5.05 -11.22
N VAL A 89 24.09 -4.29 -12.31
CA VAL A 89 23.28 -3.09 -12.55
C VAL A 89 21.78 -3.41 -12.52
N ALA A 90 21.38 -4.60 -13.01
CA ALA A 90 19.97 -5.02 -13.02
C ALA A 90 19.41 -5.18 -11.60
N ASP A 91 20.13 -5.85 -10.69
CA ASP A 91 19.68 -6.08 -9.31
C ASP A 91 19.56 -4.77 -8.53
N ARG A 92 20.51 -3.86 -8.71
CA ARG A 92 20.48 -2.53 -8.09
C ARG A 92 19.30 -1.70 -8.62
N THR A 93 19.08 -1.72 -9.92
CA THR A 93 17.96 -0.99 -10.56
C THR A 93 16.62 -1.50 -10.05
N MET A 94 16.43 -2.81 -9.97
CA MET A 94 15.25 -3.47 -9.43
C MET A 94 14.97 -3.03 -7.99
N PHE A 95 16.01 -2.98 -7.16
CA PHE A 95 15.89 -2.51 -5.77
C PHE A 95 15.44 -1.05 -5.72
N ILE A 96 16.11 -0.15 -6.44
CA ILE A 96 15.78 1.28 -6.49
C ILE A 96 14.35 1.50 -7.03
N ASN A 97 13.95 0.76 -8.07
CA ASN A 97 12.63 0.87 -8.66
C ASN A 97 11.52 0.54 -7.67
N SER A 98 11.74 -0.40 -6.74
CA SER A 98 10.77 -0.74 -5.72
C SER A 98 10.46 0.45 -4.79
N PHE A 99 11.46 1.27 -4.46
CA PHE A 99 11.27 2.46 -3.63
C PHE A 99 10.52 3.59 -4.32
N ARG A 100 10.36 3.55 -5.64
CA ARG A 100 9.52 4.52 -6.37
C ARG A 100 8.06 4.47 -5.92
N ALA A 101 7.60 3.33 -5.38
CA ALA A 101 6.26 3.21 -4.80
C ALA A 101 6.03 4.20 -3.64
N ILE A 102 7.05 4.44 -2.80
CA ILE A 102 6.97 5.44 -1.72
C ILE A 102 6.72 6.82 -2.33
N VAL A 103 7.53 7.20 -3.32
CA VAL A 103 7.42 8.52 -3.96
C VAL A 103 6.03 8.72 -4.55
N ILE A 104 5.49 7.71 -5.26
CA ILE A 104 4.15 7.74 -5.83
C ILE A 104 3.10 7.99 -4.74
N ASN A 105 3.13 7.21 -3.66
CA ASN A 105 2.14 7.31 -2.60
C ASN A 105 2.26 8.62 -1.80
N PHE A 106 3.48 9.15 -1.61
CA PHE A 106 3.67 10.46 -1.00
C PHE A 106 3.22 11.63 -1.89
N ILE A 107 3.12 11.43 -3.22
CA ILE A 107 2.48 12.39 -4.13
C ILE A 107 0.95 12.25 -4.05
N ILE A 108 0.42 11.01 -4.00
CA ILE A 108 -1.01 10.75 -3.92
C ILE A 108 -1.60 11.31 -2.61
N LEU A 109 -0.89 11.19 -1.49
CA LEU A 109 -1.37 11.58 -0.17
C LEU A 109 -1.85 13.05 -0.10
N PRO A 110 -1.02 14.07 -0.41
CA PRO A 110 -1.46 15.46 -0.37
C PRO A 110 -2.55 15.75 -1.41
N LEU A 111 -2.48 15.14 -2.59
CA LEU A 111 -3.53 15.29 -3.61
C LEU A 111 -4.87 14.73 -3.10
N ALA A 112 -4.85 13.57 -2.43
CA ALA A 112 -6.05 12.98 -1.85
C ALA A 112 -6.63 13.84 -0.73
N VAL A 113 -5.79 14.41 0.16
CA VAL A 113 -6.23 15.29 1.24
C VAL A 113 -6.89 16.55 0.69
N VAL A 114 -6.26 17.23 -0.28
CA VAL A 114 -6.81 18.46 -0.88
C VAL A 114 -8.12 18.16 -1.63
N THR A 115 -8.15 17.09 -2.41
CA THR A 115 -9.36 16.69 -3.16
C THR A 115 -10.50 16.29 -2.22
N ALA A 116 -10.19 15.51 -1.18
CA ALA A 116 -11.17 15.12 -0.17
C ALA A 116 -11.73 16.32 0.58
N TYR A 117 -10.88 17.30 0.90
CA TYR A 117 -11.32 18.53 1.55
C TYR A 117 -12.24 19.37 0.66
N ALA A 118 -11.94 19.49 -0.64
CA ALA A 118 -12.82 20.13 -1.60
C ALA A 118 -14.20 19.44 -1.65
N PHE A 119 -14.23 18.10 -1.61
CA PHE A 119 -15.50 17.35 -1.57
C PHE A 119 -16.22 17.50 -0.22
N TYR A 120 -15.49 17.58 0.88
CA TYR A 120 -16.04 17.82 2.21
C TYR A 120 -16.72 19.18 2.28
N LYS A 121 -16.13 20.21 1.67
CA LYS A 121 -16.68 21.57 1.57
C LYS A 121 -17.79 21.73 0.50
N LYS A 122 -18.18 20.64 -0.18
CA LYS A 122 -19.24 20.64 -1.21
C LYS A 122 -19.02 21.68 -2.32
N VAL A 123 -17.79 21.73 -2.84
CA VAL A 123 -17.42 22.61 -3.96
C VAL A 123 -18.34 22.36 -5.18
N PRO A 124 -18.71 23.39 -5.97
CA PRO A 124 -19.56 23.22 -7.13
C PRO A 124 -19.06 22.13 -8.07
N GLY A 125 -19.95 21.21 -8.48
CA GLY A 125 -19.59 20.04 -9.29
C GLY A 125 -19.08 18.82 -8.52
N GLU A 126 -19.01 18.87 -7.17
CA GLU A 126 -18.52 17.78 -6.32
C GLU A 126 -19.05 16.40 -6.73
N LYS A 127 -20.35 16.30 -6.99
CA LYS A 127 -21.00 15.01 -7.33
C LYS A 127 -20.43 14.38 -8.60
N ILE A 128 -20.15 15.19 -9.62
CA ILE A 128 -19.59 14.73 -10.90
C ILE A 128 -18.12 14.36 -10.71
N PHE A 129 -17.35 15.22 -10.08
CA PHE A 129 -15.93 14.95 -9.81
C PHE A 129 -15.74 13.74 -8.91
N ARG A 130 -16.58 13.52 -7.92
CA ARG A 130 -16.55 12.34 -7.05
C ARG A 130 -16.68 11.05 -7.87
N VAL A 131 -17.62 10.98 -8.82
CA VAL A 131 -17.77 9.83 -9.71
C VAL A 131 -16.55 9.64 -10.59
N LEU A 132 -16.04 10.71 -11.20
CA LEU A 132 -14.87 10.66 -12.08
C LEU A 132 -13.61 10.18 -11.38
N PHE A 133 -13.36 10.63 -10.15
CA PHE A 133 -12.20 10.20 -9.36
C PHE A 133 -12.34 8.76 -8.84
N TYR A 134 -13.57 8.32 -8.53
CA TYR A 134 -13.79 6.96 -7.99
C TYR A 134 -13.84 5.88 -9.07
N LEU A 135 -14.22 6.25 -10.30
CA LEU A 135 -14.39 5.31 -11.39
C LEU A 135 -13.14 4.44 -11.66
N PRO A 136 -11.91 4.97 -11.71
CA PRO A 136 -10.72 4.15 -11.89
C PRO A 136 -10.53 3.10 -10.79
N SER A 137 -10.84 3.43 -9.54
CA SER A 137 -10.66 2.51 -8.40
C SER A 137 -11.70 1.38 -8.34
N MET A 138 -12.78 1.48 -9.10
CA MET A 138 -13.82 0.43 -9.20
C MET A 138 -13.52 -0.61 -10.28
N ILE A 139 -12.63 -0.30 -11.20
CA ILE A 139 -12.29 -1.16 -12.34
C ILE A 139 -11.11 -2.05 -11.95
N SER A 140 -11.11 -3.32 -12.42
CA SER A 140 -9.95 -4.19 -12.25
C SER A 140 -8.68 -3.54 -12.79
N LEU A 141 -7.59 -3.63 -12.02
CA LEU A 141 -6.30 -3.04 -12.38
C LEU A 141 -5.81 -3.49 -13.78
N VAL A 142 -6.03 -4.76 -14.12
CA VAL A 142 -5.63 -5.30 -15.42
C VAL A 142 -6.38 -4.62 -16.56
N VAL A 143 -7.72 -4.52 -16.45
CA VAL A 143 -8.55 -3.86 -17.45
C VAL A 143 -8.23 -2.37 -17.53
N LEU A 144 -8.08 -1.72 -16.38
CA LEU A 144 -7.71 -0.30 -16.32
C LEU A 144 -6.36 -0.04 -17.02
N THR A 145 -5.38 -0.90 -16.78
CA THR A 145 -4.07 -0.81 -17.43
C THR A 145 -4.17 -1.01 -18.95
N MET A 146 -4.99 -1.97 -19.41
CA MET A 146 -5.21 -2.19 -20.85
C MET A 146 -5.83 -0.94 -21.51
N VAL A 147 -6.84 -0.36 -20.89
CA VAL A 147 -7.46 0.89 -21.38
C VAL A 147 -6.42 2.01 -21.44
N PHE A 148 -5.68 2.20 -20.35
CA PHE A 148 -4.66 3.24 -20.27
C PHE A 148 -3.54 3.06 -21.33
N ARG A 149 -3.07 1.81 -21.52
CA ARG A 149 -2.10 1.50 -22.59
C ARG A 149 -2.62 1.87 -23.97
N ASN A 150 -3.87 1.55 -24.27
CA ASN A 150 -4.48 1.89 -25.56
C ASN A 150 -4.57 3.39 -25.77
N MET A 151 -4.75 4.19 -24.71
CA MET A 151 -4.74 5.66 -24.82
C MET A 151 -3.36 6.22 -25.22
N PHE A 152 -2.27 5.52 -24.85
CA PHE A 152 -0.89 5.89 -25.18
C PHE A 152 -0.29 5.09 -26.35
N SER A 153 -1.08 4.25 -27.04
CA SER A 153 -0.62 3.49 -28.22
C SER A 153 -0.19 4.45 -29.34
N ALA A 154 0.94 4.15 -29.98
CA ALA A 154 1.45 4.96 -31.08
C ALA A 154 0.50 4.97 -32.29
N ASP A 155 -0.18 3.82 -32.56
CA ASP A 155 -0.97 3.64 -33.78
C ASP A 155 -2.34 4.31 -33.73
N PHE A 156 -3.03 4.28 -32.56
CA PHE A 156 -4.41 4.73 -32.43
C PHE A 156 -4.73 5.44 -31.10
N GLY A 157 -3.72 5.69 -30.27
CA GLY A 157 -3.92 6.28 -28.93
C GLY A 157 -4.20 7.78 -29.00
N PRO A 158 -5.36 8.25 -28.49
CA PRO A 158 -5.71 9.65 -28.53
C PRO A 158 -4.73 10.53 -27.74
N ILE A 159 -4.19 10.04 -26.63
CA ILE A 159 -3.23 10.81 -25.81
C ILE A 159 -1.87 10.86 -26.52
N ALA A 160 -1.39 9.73 -27.08
CA ALA A 160 -0.16 9.72 -27.86
C ALA A 160 -0.24 10.71 -29.05
N TYR A 161 -1.35 10.72 -29.78
CA TYR A 161 -1.57 11.66 -30.88
C TYR A 161 -1.46 13.14 -30.44
N ILE A 162 -2.11 13.49 -29.33
CA ILE A 162 -2.06 14.86 -28.79
C ILE A 162 -0.64 15.22 -28.36
N LEU A 163 0.04 14.32 -27.63
CA LEU A 163 1.39 14.55 -27.15
C LEU A 163 2.39 14.69 -28.30
N ASN A 164 2.32 13.81 -29.32
CA ASN A 164 3.17 13.86 -30.48
C ASN A 164 2.96 15.18 -31.26
N LYS A 165 1.72 15.67 -31.36
CA LYS A 165 1.40 16.94 -31.99
C LYS A 165 1.96 18.14 -31.21
N ILE A 166 1.98 18.09 -29.88
CA ILE A 166 2.52 19.15 -29.00
C ILE A 166 4.05 19.13 -29.02
N THR A 167 4.65 17.94 -28.93
CA THR A 167 6.12 17.80 -28.86
C THR A 167 6.80 17.84 -30.21
N GLY A 168 6.05 17.68 -31.31
CA GLY A 168 6.60 17.59 -32.67
C GLY A 168 7.42 16.31 -32.92
N GLN A 169 7.32 15.31 -32.03
CA GLN A 169 8.07 14.05 -32.09
C GLN A 169 7.09 12.89 -32.23
N ASP A 170 7.41 11.93 -33.09
CA ASP A 170 6.67 10.67 -33.18
C ASP A 170 7.28 9.65 -32.25
N VAL A 171 6.84 9.68 -30.98
CA VAL A 171 7.40 8.89 -29.89
C VAL A 171 6.40 7.85 -29.42
N SER A 172 6.86 6.61 -29.32
CA SER A 172 6.11 5.56 -28.60
C SER A 172 6.39 5.65 -27.09
N TYR A 173 5.50 6.28 -26.35
CA TYR A 173 5.67 6.58 -24.92
C TYR A 173 5.74 5.34 -24.02
N LEU A 174 5.18 4.21 -24.46
CA LEU A 174 5.17 2.93 -23.74
C LEU A 174 6.25 1.98 -24.25
N SER A 175 7.13 2.41 -25.15
CA SER A 175 8.26 1.60 -25.60
C SER A 175 9.29 1.46 -24.49
N LEU A 176 9.80 0.25 -24.29
CA LEU A 176 10.92 -0.01 -23.40
C LEU A 176 12.17 0.70 -23.91
N GLY A 177 12.93 1.29 -22.99
CA GLY A 177 14.06 2.17 -23.33
C GLY A 177 13.68 3.63 -23.46
N ASN A 178 12.39 3.97 -23.52
CA ASN A 178 11.94 5.36 -23.52
C ASN A 178 12.05 5.94 -22.10
N ASP A 179 12.76 7.05 -21.96
CA ASP A 179 12.96 7.73 -20.67
C ASP A 179 11.63 8.23 -20.04
N TYR A 180 10.59 8.38 -20.85
CA TYR A 180 9.26 8.82 -20.38
C TYR A 180 8.42 7.71 -19.75
N LEU A 181 8.79 6.42 -19.88
CA LEU A 181 7.95 5.30 -19.39
C LEU A 181 7.72 5.38 -17.87
N TRP A 182 8.72 5.75 -17.07
CA TRP A 182 8.52 5.95 -15.64
C TRP A 182 7.52 7.08 -15.34
N ASN A 183 7.53 8.15 -16.09
CA ASN A 183 6.58 9.25 -15.94
C ASN A 183 5.15 8.79 -16.24
N ILE A 184 4.99 7.93 -17.23
CA ILE A 184 3.70 7.32 -17.59
C ILE A 184 3.24 6.35 -16.48
N ILE A 185 4.14 5.55 -15.90
CA ILE A 185 3.82 4.68 -14.76
C ILE A 185 3.38 5.53 -13.56
N TYR A 186 4.07 6.63 -13.26
CA TYR A 186 3.69 7.55 -12.19
C TYR A 186 2.31 8.17 -12.44
N LEU A 187 2.06 8.67 -13.64
CA LEU A 187 0.77 9.23 -14.03
C LEU A 187 -0.36 8.21 -13.85
N PHE A 188 -0.16 6.98 -14.32
CA PHE A 188 -1.11 5.89 -14.14
C PHE A 188 -1.40 5.60 -12.66
N CYS A 189 -0.34 5.44 -11.85
CA CYS A 189 -0.48 5.11 -10.43
C CYS A 189 -1.19 6.22 -9.64
N ILE A 190 -0.88 7.49 -9.93
CA ILE A 190 -1.53 8.64 -9.31
C ILE A 190 -3.00 8.66 -9.69
N TRP A 191 -3.33 8.56 -10.99
CA TRP A 191 -4.69 8.57 -11.47
C TRP A 191 -5.52 7.40 -10.91
N ALA A 192 -5.01 6.17 -10.98
CA ALA A 192 -5.70 4.97 -10.51
C ALA A 192 -5.83 4.92 -8.98
N GLY A 193 -4.81 5.40 -8.25
CA GLY A 193 -4.75 5.33 -6.80
C GLY A 193 -5.46 6.48 -6.08
N LEU A 194 -5.70 7.60 -6.75
CA LEU A 194 -6.24 8.80 -6.10
C LEU A 194 -7.66 8.57 -5.53
N GLY A 195 -8.54 7.89 -6.28
CA GLY A 195 -9.95 7.74 -5.92
C GLY A 195 -10.17 7.04 -4.58
N SER A 196 -9.55 5.88 -4.36
CA SER A 196 -9.67 5.12 -3.10
C SER A 196 -9.14 5.91 -1.90
N ASN A 197 -8.04 6.63 -2.06
CA ASN A 197 -7.46 7.45 -1.02
C ASN A 197 -8.36 8.66 -0.67
N VAL A 198 -8.98 9.28 -1.66
CA VAL A 198 -9.94 10.38 -1.46
C VAL A 198 -11.15 9.93 -0.66
N ILE A 199 -11.72 8.73 -0.95
CA ILE A 199 -12.86 8.18 -0.19
C ILE A 199 -12.51 8.07 1.30
N LEU A 200 -11.35 7.49 1.60
CA LEU A 200 -10.93 7.27 2.98
C LEU A 200 -10.66 8.59 3.71
N MET A 201 -10.05 9.57 3.04
CA MET A 201 -9.83 10.90 3.61
C MET A 201 -11.14 11.65 3.83
N CYS A 202 -12.13 11.55 2.91
CA CYS A 202 -13.47 12.09 3.14
C CYS A 202 -14.12 11.47 4.37
N GLY A 203 -13.99 10.15 4.56
CA GLY A 203 -14.51 9.45 5.74
C GLY A 203 -13.85 9.91 7.05
N ALA A 204 -12.56 10.24 7.02
CA ALA A 204 -11.87 10.81 8.17
C ALA A 204 -12.37 12.23 8.49
N MET A 205 -12.53 13.07 7.47
CA MET A 205 -13.02 14.45 7.64
C MET A 205 -14.47 14.51 8.16
N GLN A 206 -15.31 13.55 7.77
CA GLN A 206 -16.70 13.47 8.26
C GLN A 206 -16.83 13.14 9.76
N ARG A 207 -15.74 12.71 10.40
CA ARG A 207 -15.71 12.47 11.86
C ARG A 207 -15.41 13.72 12.66
N ILE A 208 -15.01 14.82 12.02
CA ILE A 208 -14.75 16.09 12.68
C ILE A 208 -16.09 16.64 13.18
N PRO A 209 -16.22 16.99 14.49
CA PRO A 209 -17.44 17.57 15.03
C PRO A 209 -17.82 18.87 14.30
N GLU A 210 -19.09 19.02 13.95
CA GLU A 210 -19.58 20.22 13.25
C GLU A 210 -19.34 21.51 14.04
N GLU A 211 -19.39 21.45 15.37
CA GLU A 211 -19.12 22.56 16.27
C GLU A 211 -17.72 23.19 16.05
N VAL A 212 -16.71 22.36 15.74
CA VAL A 212 -15.34 22.83 15.47
C VAL A 212 -15.30 23.59 14.14
N VAL A 213 -16.02 23.09 13.14
CA VAL A 213 -16.08 23.71 11.81
C VAL A 213 -16.86 25.03 11.87
N GLU A 214 -17.97 25.06 12.59
CA GLU A 214 -18.79 26.26 12.78
C GLU A 214 -18.04 27.36 13.53
N SER A 215 -17.31 27.00 14.61
CA SER A 215 -16.50 27.97 15.34
C SER A 215 -15.39 28.58 14.46
N ALA A 216 -14.72 27.77 13.63
CA ALA A 216 -13.72 28.27 12.69
C ALA A 216 -14.33 29.22 11.62
N MET A 217 -15.58 28.95 11.19
CA MET A 217 -16.30 29.83 10.26
C MET A 217 -16.66 31.18 10.91
N LEU A 218 -17.06 31.17 12.18
CA LEU A 218 -17.36 32.39 12.93
C LEU A 218 -16.12 33.28 13.10
N ASP A 219 -14.95 32.67 13.24
CA ASP A 219 -13.67 33.38 13.30
C ASP A 219 -13.18 33.89 11.92
N GLY A 220 -13.95 33.70 10.84
CA GLY A 220 -13.63 34.18 9.49
C GLY A 220 -12.43 33.45 8.86
N VAL A 221 -12.19 32.20 9.23
CA VAL A 221 -11.06 31.40 8.71
C VAL A 221 -11.31 31.05 7.25
N GLY A 222 -10.39 31.41 6.36
CA GLY A 222 -10.46 31.07 4.93
C GLY A 222 -10.14 29.61 4.64
N PHE A 223 -10.56 29.12 3.45
CA PHE A 223 -10.46 27.74 2.99
C PHE A 223 -9.09 27.05 3.26
N TRP A 224 -7.98 27.67 2.85
CA TRP A 224 -6.65 27.10 3.04
C TRP A 224 -6.20 27.10 4.51
N ARG A 225 -6.53 28.15 5.24
CA ARG A 225 -6.20 28.26 6.66
C ARG A 225 -6.97 27.24 7.50
N GLU A 226 -8.22 26.98 7.16
CA GLU A 226 -9.02 25.92 7.79
C GLU A 226 -8.43 24.53 7.48
N LEU A 227 -8.04 24.27 6.21
CA LEU A 227 -7.43 23.00 5.83
C LEU A 227 -6.16 22.73 6.64
N PHE A 228 -5.22 23.67 6.67
CA PHE A 228 -3.90 23.44 7.27
C PHE A 228 -3.89 23.52 8.80
N ASN A 229 -4.67 24.40 9.40
CA ASN A 229 -4.61 24.66 10.83
C ASN A 229 -5.63 23.87 11.65
N PHE A 230 -6.71 23.40 11.02
CA PHE A 230 -7.78 22.65 11.71
C PHE A 230 -7.96 21.25 11.14
N THR A 231 -8.27 21.14 9.85
CA THR A 231 -8.64 19.84 9.25
C THR A 231 -7.48 18.85 9.26
N ILE A 232 -6.30 19.23 8.76
CA ILE A 232 -5.13 18.34 8.71
C ILE A 232 -4.72 17.86 10.11
N PRO A 233 -4.56 18.71 11.13
CA PRO A 233 -4.24 18.25 12.48
C PRO A 233 -5.27 17.27 13.06
N LEU A 234 -6.57 17.50 12.80
CA LEU A 234 -7.63 16.63 13.29
C LEU A 234 -7.69 15.26 12.60
N ILE A 235 -7.33 15.17 11.31
CA ILE A 235 -7.25 13.90 10.59
C ILE A 235 -5.84 13.30 10.57
N MET A 236 -4.88 13.89 11.30
CA MET A 236 -3.49 13.44 11.32
C MET A 236 -3.31 11.97 11.64
N PRO A 237 -4.09 11.34 12.57
CA PRO A 237 -4.02 9.90 12.79
C PRO A 237 -4.29 9.09 11.51
N THR A 238 -5.26 9.52 10.71
CA THR A 238 -5.57 8.87 9.42
C THR A 238 -4.47 9.10 8.40
N ILE A 239 -3.95 10.33 8.28
CA ILE A 239 -2.81 10.65 7.43
C ILE A 239 -1.60 9.79 7.80
N GLY A 240 -1.34 9.60 9.10
CA GLY A 240 -0.27 8.74 9.60
C GLY A 240 -0.39 7.29 9.15
N VAL A 241 -1.59 6.71 9.19
CA VAL A 241 -1.85 5.35 8.68
C VAL A 241 -1.56 5.28 7.18
N PHE A 242 -1.95 6.30 6.39
CA PHE A 242 -1.65 6.34 4.96
C PHE A 242 -0.17 6.50 4.67
N ALA A 243 0.53 7.34 5.42
CA ALA A 243 1.98 7.50 5.30
C ALA A 243 2.70 6.18 5.61
N LEU A 244 2.25 5.44 6.63
CA LEU A 244 2.79 4.12 6.95
C LEU A 244 2.53 3.10 5.83
N THR A 245 1.30 3.04 5.30
CA THR A 245 0.97 2.19 4.15
C THR A 245 1.75 2.56 2.90
N ALA A 246 2.05 3.84 2.69
CA ALA A 246 2.91 4.30 1.61
C ALA A 246 4.32 3.71 1.71
N VAL A 247 4.91 3.65 2.89
CA VAL A 247 6.23 3.01 3.11
C VAL A 247 6.14 1.50 2.91
N MET A 248 5.06 0.85 3.37
CA MET A 248 4.85 -0.59 3.19
C MET A 248 4.63 -0.99 1.73
N SER A 249 4.16 -0.08 0.87
CA SER A 249 3.85 -0.34 -0.54
C SER A 249 5.06 -0.75 -1.40
N VAL A 250 6.27 -0.53 -0.91
CA VAL A 250 7.52 -0.94 -1.58
C VAL A 250 7.50 -2.42 -1.96
N SER A 251 6.99 -3.28 -1.08
CA SER A 251 6.94 -4.73 -1.31
C SER A 251 5.78 -5.16 -2.23
N SER A 252 4.76 -4.33 -2.40
CA SER A 252 3.56 -4.66 -3.19
C SER A 252 3.51 -3.98 -4.57
N PHE A 253 4.55 -3.24 -4.94
CA PHE A 253 4.62 -2.55 -6.23
C PHE A 253 5.05 -3.49 -7.34
N VAL A 254 4.09 -4.24 -7.89
CA VAL A 254 4.29 -5.33 -8.84
C VAL A 254 3.55 -5.08 -10.14
N MET A 255 2.21 -5.05 -10.06
CA MET A 255 1.33 -5.11 -11.23
C MET A 255 1.42 -3.88 -12.12
N GLN A 256 1.57 -2.69 -11.55
CA GLN A 256 1.59 -1.45 -12.31
C GLN A 256 2.78 -1.37 -13.28
N PRO A 257 4.05 -1.51 -12.81
CA PRO A 257 5.18 -1.52 -13.73
C PRO A 257 5.17 -2.74 -14.65
N MET A 258 4.78 -3.91 -14.17
CA MET A 258 4.72 -5.14 -14.95
C MET A 258 3.75 -5.01 -16.13
N LEU A 259 2.50 -4.59 -15.88
CA LEU A 259 1.47 -4.49 -16.93
C LEU A 259 1.71 -3.34 -17.90
N LEU A 260 2.37 -2.26 -17.47
CA LEU A 260 2.68 -1.12 -18.35
C LEU A 260 3.95 -1.36 -19.18
N ALA A 261 4.93 -2.10 -18.65
CA ALA A 261 6.21 -2.36 -19.31
C ALA A 261 6.27 -3.71 -20.06
N LEU A 262 5.13 -4.36 -20.34
CA LEU A 262 5.05 -5.71 -20.95
C LEU A 262 5.62 -5.82 -22.38
N SER A 263 5.98 -4.73 -23.04
CA SER A 263 6.28 -4.74 -24.48
C SER A 263 7.75 -4.44 -24.76
N GLY A 264 8.66 -5.43 -24.70
CA GLY A 264 10.00 -5.34 -25.29
C GLY A 264 11.18 -5.80 -24.41
N GLY A 265 12.39 -5.81 -24.97
CA GLY A 265 13.57 -6.51 -24.47
C GLY A 265 14.35 -5.92 -23.29
N GLU A 266 14.01 -4.74 -22.76
CA GLU A 266 14.70 -4.11 -21.61
C GLU A 266 13.86 -4.10 -20.34
N GLN A 267 13.13 -5.17 -20.06
CA GLN A 267 12.29 -5.29 -18.86
C GLN A 267 13.04 -5.04 -17.56
N ASN A 268 14.30 -5.46 -17.49
CA ASN A 268 15.17 -5.29 -16.31
C ASN A 268 15.31 -3.83 -15.85
N LYS A 269 15.19 -2.85 -16.77
CA LYS A 269 15.24 -1.42 -16.45
C LYS A 269 14.06 -0.95 -15.60
N TYR A 270 12.91 -1.64 -15.69
CA TYR A 270 11.64 -1.25 -15.02
C TYR A 270 11.19 -2.25 -13.97
N MET A 271 11.88 -3.39 -13.88
CA MET A 271 11.58 -4.46 -12.94
C MET A 271 11.68 -3.95 -11.50
N THR A 272 10.76 -4.38 -10.65
CA THR A 272 10.78 -4.20 -9.20
C THR A 272 11.06 -5.53 -8.52
N VAL A 273 11.45 -5.51 -7.25
CA VAL A 273 11.67 -6.76 -6.49
C VAL A 273 10.42 -7.64 -6.47
N GLY A 274 9.24 -7.02 -6.25
CA GLY A 274 7.99 -7.77 -6.28
C GLY A 274 7.66 -8.38 -7.64
N TRP A 275 7.94 -7.67 -8.73
CA TRP A 275 7.79 -8.20 -10.09
C TRP A 275 8.75 -9.35 -10.34
N TYR A 276 10.04 -9.22 -9.98
CA TYR A 276 11.01 -10.28 -10.07
C TYR A 276 10.56 -11.55 -9.34
N ILE A 277 10.08 -11.41 -8.10
CA ILE A 277 9.56 -12.55 -7.33
C ILE A 277 8.38 -13.20 -8.05
N PHE A 278 7.46 -12.41 -8.59
CA PHE A 278 6.28 -12.90 -9.31
C PHE A 278 6.66 -13.71 -10.57
N GLU A 279 7.63 -13.25 -11.36
CA GLU A 279 8.11 -13.98 -12.54
C GLU A 279 8.90 -15.24 -12.17
N ALA A 280 9.75 -15.16 -11.16
CA ALA A 280 10.60 -16.26 -10.76
C ALA A 280 9.83 -17.48 -10.24
N VAL A 281 8.63 -17.26 -9.67
CA VAL A 281 7.73 -18.36 -9.24
C VAL A 281 7.24 -19.22 -10.44
N GLN A 282 7.26 -18.68 -11.66
CA GLN A 282 6.89 -19.41 -12.88
C GLN A 282 8.09 -20.11 -13.54
N GLY A 283 9.27 -19.94 -12.97
CA GLY A 283 10.53 -20.48 -13.50
C GLY A 283 10.92 -21.85 -12.93
N SER A 284 12.24 -22.11 -12.88
CA SER A 284 12.82 -23.34 -12.33
C SER A 284 12.86 -23.32 -10.79
N ASP A 285 13.05 -24.49 -10.16
CA ASP A 285 13.17 -24.62 -8.71
C ASP A 285 14.25 -23.70 -8.12
N ASP A 286 15.40 -23.55 -8.81
CA ASP A 286 16.46 -22.66 -8.34
C ASP A 286 16.05 -21.18 -8.43
N SER A 287 15.28 -20.79 -9.46
CA SER A 287 14.73 -19.40 -9.55
C SER A 287 13.72 -19.11 -8.46
N ILE A 288 12.91 -20.08 -8.06
CA ILE A 288 11.96 -19.96 -6.95
C ILE A 288 12.71 -19.73 -5.63
N ILE A 289 13.74 -20.55 -5.35
CA ILE A 289 14.54 -20.40 -4.15
C ILE A 289 15.31 -19.07 -4.13
N GLN A 290 15.87 -18.68 -5.28
CA GLN A 290 16.55 -17.39 -5.43
C GLN A 290 15.62 -16.21 -5.17
N SER A 291 14.40 -16.26 -5.71
CA SER A 291 13.40 -15.21 -5.50
C SER A 291 12.91 -15.13 -4.04
N ALA A 292 12.73 -16.29 -3.40
CA ALA A 292 12.38 -16.36 -1.98
C ALA A 292 13.49 -15.74 -1.12
N ALA A 293 14.76 -16.06 -1.38
CA ALA A 293 15.90 -15.46 -0.68
C ALA A 293 15.98 -13.94 -0.92
N THR A 294 15.71 -13.49 -2.17
CA THR A 294 15.64 -12.06 -2.51
C THR A 294 14.53 -11.36 -1.73
N GLY A 295 13.37 -11.99 -1.60
CA GLY A 295 12.24 -11.50 -0.80
C GLY A 295 12.58 -11.37 0.69
N VAL A 296 13.31 -12.34 1.27
CA VAL A 296 13.76 -12.29 2.67
C VAL A 296 14.75 -11.14 2.87
N VAL A 297 15.76 -10.99 2.00
CA VAL A 297 16.72 -9.88 2.06
C VAL A 297 16.00 -8.54 1.97
N PHE A 298 15.09 -8.41 1.00
CA PHE A 298 14.34 -7.19 0.79
C PHE A 298 13.44 -6.84 1.99
N SER A 299 12.76 -7.83 2.56
CA SER A 299 11.94 -7.66 3.76
C SER A 299 12.79 -7.26 4.97
N THR A 300 13.98 -7.82 5.12
CA THR A 300 14.92 -7.47 6.19
C THR A 300 15.39 -6.02 6.09
N ILE A 301 15.55 -5.49 4.87
CA ILE A 301 15.89 -4.08 4.65
C ILE A 301 14.66 -3.17 4.84
N ASN A 302 13.49 -3.61 4.39
CA ASN A 302 12.26 -2.79 4.45
C ASN A 302 11.68 -2.70 5.87
N MET A 303 11.83 -3.75 6.69
CA MET A 303 11.29 -3.79 8.06
C MET A 303 11.81 -2.65 8.95
N PRO A 304 13.13 -2.38 9.05
CA PRO A 304 13.62 -1.21 9.80
C PRO A 304 13.08 0.11 9.27
N LEU A 305 12.94 0.25 7.94
CA LEU A 305 12.38 1.46 7.32
C LEU A 305 10.93 1.69 7.79
N VAL A 306 10.10 0.65 7.80
CA VAL A 306 8.72 0.71 8.29
C VAL A 306 8.67 1.04 9.78
N LEU A 307 9.55 0.44 10.60
CA LEU A 307 9.62 0.72 12.04
C LEU A 307 10.03 2.17 12.32
N ILE A 308 11.03 2.68 11.61
CA ILE A 308 11.45 4.09 11.70
C ILE A 308 10.31 5.01 11.28
N ALA A 309 9.67 4.73 10.14
CA ALA A 309 8.52 5.49 9.67
C ALA A 309 7.40 5.52 10.72
N LYS A 310 7.09 4.37 11.34
CA LYS A 310 6.09 4.27 12.41
C LYS A 310 6.46 5.16 13.60
N ILE A 311 7.70 5.08 14.10
CA ILE A 311 8.16 5.90 15.24
C ILE A 311 8.05 7.41 14.91
N VAL A 312 8.40 7.80 13.69
CA VAL A 312 8.30 9.20 13.24
C VAL A 312 6.84 9.64 13.17
N ILE A 313 5.98 8.81 12.58
CA ILE A 313 4.56 9.10 12.43
C ILE A 313 3.88 9.19 13.80
N ASP A 314 4.14 8.25 14.70
CA ASP A 314 3.57 8.24 16.06
C ASP A 314 3.97 9.51 16.85
N LYS A 315 5.18 10.03 16.64
CA LYS A 315 5.62 11.31 17.24
C LYS A 315 4.96 12.54 16.63
N LEU A 316 4.63 12.48 15.35
CA LEU A 316 4.01 13.60 14.62
C LEU A 316 2.48 13.61 14.77
N THR A 317 1.90 12.50 15.17
CA THR A 317 0.45 12.34 15.30
C THR A 317 0.02 12.74 16.71
N PRO A 318 -0.73 13.81 16.90
CA PRO A 318 -1.25 14.19 18.21
C PRO A 318 -2.30 13.16 18.67
N ASP A 319 -2.36 12.93 19.99
CA ASP A 319 -3.47 12.18 20.61
C ASP A 319 -4.75 13.02 20.53
N VAL A 320 -5.55 12.77 19.51
CA VAL A 320 -6.85 13.40 19.32
C VAL A 320 -7.92 12.44 19.81
N SER A 321 -8.39 12.61 21.04
CA SER A 321 -9.59 11.95 21.57
C SER A 321 -10.80 12.88 21.36
N TYR A 322 -11.74 12.44 20.52
CA TYR A 322 -13.05 13.08 20.36
C TYR A 322 -14.06 12.51 21.35
#